data_4478178a16a1e6e57e3d8a46d9c69d5e
#
_entry.id   4478178a16a1e6e57e3d8a46d9c69d5e
#
_cell.length_a   1.000
_cell.length_b   1.000
_cell.length_c   1.000
_cell.angle_alpha   90.00
_cell.angle_beta   90.00
_cell.angle_gamma   90.00
#
_symmetry.space_group_name_H-M   'P 1'
#
loop_
_entity.id
_entity.type
_entity.pdbx_description
1 polymer ?
#
loop_
_entity_poly.entity_id
_entity_poly.type
_entity_poly.pdbx_seq_one_letter_code
_entity_poly.pdbx_strand_id
1 'polypeptide(L)'
;MKIGVYGGTFNPIHTGHMAAAKFAMEYLQLDLLYLIPAGLPPHKALAENTPDAEHRLNMTRLAARAIGKNVKALDIELRRTGKSYTLDTLRDLRAEHPDDELYFFMGTDMFLTFHKWYKPEEIARLCTICAFGRSEADTEELFAVQREFLCDTLGANVITLVLPKIVEISSTQLREKLETGDAAAYLHPAVYGYILREKLYGTHRDLTALTLSELRCVALSMLKPKRVPHVLGTEETAAALAARWGVDEETARRAALLHDCTKLFSREQHLALCRQYNREVDAVELQEEQLLHAKTGAIIAGEVFGAGDDIYQAILYHTTGKADMTTLQKIIYLADYIEPTRSFCDLEALRALAMEDLDAAMLTAFTMSVDHLERKGGVVHPNSIQARDFLKDKLA
;
A
#
# COMPACT_ATOMS: atom_id res chain seq x y z
N MET A 1 8.33 12.29 -23.73
CA MET A 1 7.59 12.39 -22.44
C MET A 1 8.32 13.32 -21.50
N LYS A 2 7.58 13.85 -20.50
CA LYS A 2 8.16 14.57 -19.37
C LYS A 2 8.33 13.61 -18.20
N ILE A 3 9.56 13.33 -17.80
CA ILE A 3 9.88 12.34 -16.76
C ILE A 3 10.50 13.03 -15.57
N GLY A 4 9.85 12.91 -14.42
CA GLY A 4 10.39 13.34 -13.14
C GLY A 4 11.33 12.29 -12.53
N VAL A 5 12.39 12.74 -11.90
CA VAL A 5 13.38 11.91 -11.19
C VAL A 5 13.55 12.49 -9.79
N TYR A 6 13.03 11.81 -8.77
CA TYR A 6 13.11 12.26 -7.39
C TYR A 6 13.94 11.28 -6.57
N GLY A 7 15.21 11.63 -6.39
CA GLY A 7 16.15 10.89 -5.56
C GLY A 7 16.09 11.31 -4.09
N GLY A 8 16.28 10.36 -3.19
CA GLY A 8 16.33 10.65 -1.75
C GLY A 8 16.73 9.43 -0.94
N THR A 9 17.24 9.62 0.27
CA THR A 9 17.51 8.49 1.18
C THR A 9 16.23 7.74 1.52
N PHE A 10 15.08 8.44 1.56
CA PHE A 10 13.77 7.89 1.92
C PHE A 10 13.85 6.97 3.16
N ASN A 11 14.27 7.56 4.25
CA ASN A 11 14.61 6.85 5.49
C ASN A 11 13.78 7.35 6.71
N PRO A 12 12.47 7.11 6.74
CA PRO A 12 11.60 6.64 5.67
C PRO A 12 11.11 7.73 4.71
N ILE A 13 10.47 7.32 3.59
CA ILE A 13 9.64 8.22 2.78
C ILE A 13 8.42 8.62 3.59
N HIS A 14 8.04 9.90 3.54
CA HIS A 14 6.97 10.48 4.37
C HIS A 14 6.04 11.40 3.58
N THR A 15 4.98 11.87 4.23
CA THR A 15 3.94 12.70 3.60
C THR A 15 4.49 13.96 2.94
N GLY A 16 5.55 14.56 3.48
CA GLY A 16 6.23 15.70 2.85
C GLY A 16 6.85 15.36 1.48
N HIS A 17 7.55 14.21 1.38
CA HIS A 17 8.07 13.74 0.09
C HIS A 17 6.94 13.43 -0.90
N MET A 18 5.85 12.81 -0.42
CA MET A 18 4.71 12.47 -1.25
C MET A 18 3.96 13.70 -1.76
N ALA A 19 3.79 14.72 -0.91
CA ALA A 19 3.17 15.98 -1.28
C ALA A 19 3.99 16.71 -2.35
N ALA A 20 5.32 16.79 -2.17
CA ALA A 20 6.21 17.37 -3.17
C ALA A 20 6.16 16.61 -4.50
N ALA A 21 6.20 15.28 -4.46
CA ALA A 21 6.09 14.43 -5.65
C ALA A 21 4.77 14.63 -6.39
N LYS A 22 3.64 14.65 -5.66
CA LYS A 22 2.31 14.86 -6.24
C LYS A 22 2.19 16.26 -6.87
N PHE A 23 2.63 17.28 -6.15
CA PHE A 23 2.63 18.66 -6.65
C PHE A 23 3.44 18.79 -7.94
N ALA A 24 4.65 18.20 -7.99
CA ALA A 24 5.49 18.22 -9.17
C ALA A 24 4.82 17.54 -10.37
N MET A 25 4.18 16.37 -10.16
CA MET A 25 3.42 15.67 -11.20
C MET A 25 2.36 16.57 -11.84
N GLU A 26 1.59 17.26 -11.00
CA GLU A 26 0.48 18.11 -11.42
C GLU A 26 0.98 19.42 -12.04
N TYR A 27 1.91 20.12 -11.39
CA TYR A 27 2.40 21.45 -11.81
C TYR A 27 3.17 21.41 -13.14
N LEU A 28 4.06 20.41 -13.30
CA LEU A 28 4.87 20.25 -14.51
C LEU A 28 4.19 19.39 -15.58
N GLN A 29 3.02 18.82 -15.27
CA GLN A 29 2.29 17.88 -16.13
C GLN A 29 3.20 16.72 -16.57
N LEU A 30 3.83 16.06 -15.58
CA LEU A 30 4.72 14.94 -15.85
C LEU A 30 3.94 13.70 -16.32
N ASP A 31 4.44 13.04 -17.35
CA ASP A 31 3.89 11.78 -17.84
C ASP A 31 4.26 10.62 -16.91
N LEU A 32 5.42 10.70 -16.27
CA LEU A 32 6.00 9.67 -15.41
C LEU A 32 6.85 10.30 -14.31
N LEU A 33 6.85 9.72 -13.10
CA LEU A 33 7.75 10.11 -12.02
C LEU A 33 8.43 8.87 -11.44
N TYR A 34 9.75 8.92 -11.38
CA TYR A 34 10.57 7.93 -10.69
C TYR A 34 10.95 8.41 -9.29
N LEU A 35 10.59 7.62 -8.26
CA LEU A 35 11.12 7.77 -6.89
C LEU A 35 12.29 6.82 -6.73
N ILE A 36 13.47 7.34 -6.43
CA ILE A 36 14.71 6.56 -6.39
C ILE A 36 15.30 6.61 -4.99
N PRO A 37 15.13 5.54 -4.18
CA PRO A 37 15.82 5.45 -2.90
C PRO A 37 17.33 5.37 -3.13
N ALA A 38 18.07 6.28 -2.48
CA ALA A 38 19.51 6.36 -2.63
C ALA A 38 20.20 5.09 -2.13
N GLY A 39 21.21 4.64 -2.85
CA GLY A 39 22.14 3.60 -2.44
C GLY A 39 23.03 4.07 -1.28
N LEU A 40 24.35 4.14 -1.51
CA LEU A 40 25.29 4.78 -0.60
C LEU A 40 25.53 6.23 -1.07
N PRO A 41 24.91 7.25 -0.42
CA PRO A 41 25.07 8.63 -0.83
C PRO A 41 26.55 9.05 -0.66
N PRO A 42 27.14 9.80 -1.62
CA PRO A 42 28.54 10.19 -1.54
C PRO A 42 28.84 11.22 -0.45
N HIS A 43 27.82 12.02 -0.06
CA HIS A 43 27.97 13.18 0.82
C HIS A 43 27.39 12.98 2.22
N LYS A 44 26.73 11.86 2.52
CA LYS A 44 26.07 11.63 3.81
C LYS A 44 26.16 10.17 4.21
N ALA A 45 26.67 9.91 5.40
CA ALA A 45 26.52 8.58 6.00
C ALA A 45 25.04 8.30 6.30
N LEU A 46 24.62 7.10 6.05
CA LEU A 46 23.30 6.64 6.51
C LEU A 46 23.28 6.60 8.05
N ALA A 47 22.14 6.92 8.65
CA ALA A 47 22.00 6.81 10.10
C ALA A 47 22.16 5.33 10.53
N GLU A 48 22.65 5.11 11.75
CA GLU A 48 22.96 3.79 12.27
C GLU A 48 21.79 2.81 12.22
N ASN A 49 20.56 3.32 12.47
CA ASN A 49 19.31 2.54 12.43
C ASN A 49 18.59 2.60 11.06
N THR A 50 19.35 2.80 9.98
CA THR A 50 18.76 2.79 8.63
C THR A 50 18.42 1.36 8.22
N PRO A 51 17.16 1.05 7.89
CA PRO A 51 16.79 -0.25 7.36
C PRO A 51 17.51 -0.58 6.06
N ASP A 52 17.65 -1.86 5.78
CA ASP A 52 18.23 -2.36 4.54
C ASP A 52 17.59 -1.73 3.29
N ALA A 53 18.36 -1.73 2.22
CA ALA A 53 17.96 -1.15 0.94
C ALA A 53 16.59 -1.67 0.45
N GLU A 54 16.33 -2.95 0.65
CA GLU A 54 15.05 -3.57 0.26
C GLU A 54 13.85 -3.00 1.03
N HIS A 55 13.98 -2.79 2.34
CA HIS A 55 12.91 -2.16 3.13
C HIS A 55 12.66 -0.72 2.67
N ARG A 56 13.69 0.07 2.39
CA ARG A 56 13.53 1.44 1.89
C ARG A 56 12.86 1.46 0.51
N LEU A 57 13.21 0.52 -0.36
CA LEU A 57 12.55 0.34 -1.66
C LEU A 57 11.08 -0.05 -1.52
N ASN A 58 10.76 -0.97 -0.62
CA ASN A 58 9.38 -1.42 -0.40
C ASN A 58 8.50 -0.27 0.15
N MET A 59 9.01 0.51 1.10
CA MET A 59 8.33 1.73 1.57
C MET A 59 8.13 2.73 0.44
N THR A 60 9.13 2.92 -0.42
CA THR A 60 9.05 3.82 -1.58
C THR A 60 8.06 3.30 -2.62
N ARG A 61 7.98 1.98 -2.85
CA ARG A 61 6.96 1.35 -3.71
C ARG A 61 5.54 1.57 -3.19
N LEU A 62 5.33 1.45 -1.87
CA LEU A 62 4.03 1.72 -1.26
C LEU A 62 3.63 3.19 -1.43
N ALA A 63 4.55 4.12 -1.20
CA ALA A 63 4.32 5.54 -1.40
C ALA A 63 4.06 5.89 -2.88
N ALA A 64 4.85 5.37 -3.81
CA ALA A 64 4.68 5.57 -5.24
C ALA A 64 3.27 5.15 -5.72
N ARG A 65 2.84 3.96 -5.29
CA ARG A 65 1.50 3.43 -5.59
C ARG A 65 0.37 4.30 -5.05
N ALA A 66 0.58 4.92 -3.89
CA ALA A 66 -0.40 5.80 -3.26
C ALA A 66 -0.48 7.18 -3.93
N ILE A 67 0.62 7.67 -4.50
CA ILE A 67 0.63 8.92 -5.26
C ILE A 67 -0.13 8.77 -6.59
N GLY A 68 0.13 7.71 -7.35
CA GLY A 68 -0.59 7.48 -8.60
C GLY A 68 0.01 6.39 -9.50
N LYS A 69 -0.75 6.01 -10.54
CA LYS A 69 -0.38 4.95 -11.48
C LYS A 69 0.89 5.26 -12.31
N ASN A 70 1.17 6.54 -12.50
CA ASN A 70 2.30 7.05 -13.26
C ASN A 70 3.52 7.37 -12.37
N VAL A 71 3.52 6.88 -11.12
CA VAL A 71 4.65 7.02 -10.19
C VAL A 71 5.23 5.63 -9.91
N LYS A 72 6.54 5.49 -10.10
CA LYS A 72 7.24 4.21 -9.93
C LYS A 72 8.44 4.37 -9.00
N ALA A 73 8.69 3.39 -8.17
CA ALA A 73 9.93 3.30 -7.40
C ALA A 73 10.95 2.46 -8.20
N LEU A 74 12.15 2.99 -8.37
CA LEU A 74 13.26 2.30 -9.04
C LEU A 74 14.35 1.94 -8.04
N ASP A 75 14.96 0.78 -8.24
CA ASP A 75 16.08 0.27 -7.44
C ASP A 75 17.44 0.50 -8.10
N ILE A 76 17.52 1.37 -9.09
CA ILE A 76 18.68 1.60 -9.94
C ILE A 76 19.95 1.95 -9.12
N GLU A 77 19.82 2.74 -8.04
CA GLU A 77 20.93 3.06 -7.16
C GLU A 77 21.26 1.96 -6.15
N LEU A 78 20.26 1.16 -5.78
CA LEU A 78 20.41 0.07 -4.81
C LEU A 78 21.15 -1.14 -5.40
N ARG A 79 21.12 -1.30 -6.72
CA ARG A 79 21.84 -2.36 -7.44
C ARG A 79 23.32 -2.06 -7.64
N ARG A 80 23.75 -0.80 -7.43
CA ARG A 80 25.15 -0.40 -7.60
C ARG A 80 25.99 -0.75 -6.38
N THR A 81 27.20 -1.20 -6.62
CA THR A 81 28.20 -1.39 -5.57
C THR A 81 28.95 -0.08 -5.33
N GLY A 82 29.13 0.31 -4.05
CA GLY A 82 29.84 1.53 -3.68
C GLY A 82 28.96 2.80 -3.70
N LYS A 83 29.59 3.97 -3.80
CA LYS A 83 28.91 5.26 -3.81
C LYS A 83 28.08 5.43 -5.07
N SER A 84 26.83 5.85 -4.93
CA SER A 84 25.94 6.14 -6.04
C SER A 84 25.89 7.65 -6.28
N TYR A 85 26.27 8.07 -7.48
CA TYR A 85 26.23 9.47 -7.89
C TYR A 85 25.00 9.75 -8.77
N THR A 86 24.38 10.89 -8.56
CA THR A 86 23.23 11.35 -9.37
C THR A 86 23.55 11.38 -10.87
N LEU A 87 24.77 11.73 -11.23
CA LEU A 87 25.22 11.72 -12.63
C LEU A 87 25.03 10.35 -13.28
N ASP A 88 25.44 9.28 -12.59
CA ASP A 88 25.33 7.92 -13.14
C ASP A 88 23.88 7.49 -13.28
N THR A 89 23.05 7.88 -12.32
CA THR A 89 21.59 7.62 -12.37
C THR A 89 20.94 8.33 -13.55
N LEU A 90 21.27 9.61 -13.78
CA LEU A 90 20.72 10.35 -14.90
C LEU A 90 21.25 9.87 -16.26
N ARG A 91 22.50 9.38 -16.33
CA ARG A 91 23.05 8.76 -17.54
C ARG A 91 22.33 7.49 -17.91
N ASP A 92 22.09 6.61 -16.92
CA ASP A 92 21.34 5.37 -17.13
C ASP A 92 19.92 5.66 -17.60
N LEU A 93 19.23 6.62 -16.94
CA LEU A 93 17.89 7.05 -17.36
C LEU A 93 17.87 7.71 -18.73
N ARG A 94 18.89 8.51 -19.08
CA ARG A 94 19.01 9.12 -20.42
C ARG A 94 19.23 8.05 -21.49
N ALA A 95 19.95 6.98 -21.19
CA ALA A 95 20.12 5.85 -22.12
C ALA A 95 18.81 5.08 -22.37
N GLU A 96 17.97 4.96 -21.34
CA GLU A 96 16.63 4.33 -21.44
C GLU A 96 15.61 5.27 -22.11
N HIS A 97 15.78 6.59 -21.99
CA HIS A 97 14.86 7.65 -22.42
C HIS A 97 15.58 8.73 -23.25
N PRO A 98 16.13 8.39 -24.44
CA PRO A 98 17.03 9.30 -25.19
C PRO A 98 16.35 10.59 -25.64
N ASP A 99 15.07 10.56 -25.98
CA ASP A 99 14.30 11.69 -26.52
C ASP A 99 13.36 12.37 -25.52
N ASP A 100 13.34 11.88 -24.26
CA ASP A 100 12.43 12.39 -23.24
C ASP A 100 13.05 13.53 -22.43
N GLU A 101 12.23 14.40 -21.87
CA GLU A 101 12.66 15.50 -20.99
C GLU A 101 12.78 14.98 -19.55
N LEU A 102 13.97 15.08 -18.95
CA LEU A 102 14.22 14.71 -17.56
C LEU A 102 14.15 15.93 -16.64
N TYR A 103 13.41 15.81 -15.54
CA TYR A 103 13.25 16.80 -14.48
C TYR A 103 13.76 16.21 -13.17
N PHE A 104 14.89 16.70 -12.66
CA PHE A 104 15.51 16.18 -11.45
C PHE A 104 15.13 17.00 -10.22
N PHE A 105 14.53 16.36 -9.22
CA PHE A 105 13.98 17.00 -8.03
C PHE A 105 14.90 16.91 -6.84
N MET A 106 15.07 18.04 -6.13
CA MET A 106 15.86 18.13 -4.91
C MET A 106 15.26 19.15 -3.92
N GLY A 107 15.55 18.98 -2.65
CA GLY A 107 15.20 19.97 -1.61
C GLY A 107 16.21 21.10 -1.53
N THR A 108 15.88 22.17 -0.79
CA THR A 108 16.67 23.39 -0.61
C THR A 108 18.13 23.12 -0.29
N ASP A 109 18.43 22.27 0.71
CA ASP A 109 19.81 21.98 1.14
C ASP A 109 20.70 21.46 0.01
N MET A 110 20.12 20.59 -0.81
CA MET A 110 20.81 19.99 -1.96
C MET A 110 20.94 20.99 -3.09
N PHE A 111 19.93 21.81 -3.31
CA PHE A 111 19.95 22.86 -4.34
C PHE A 111 21.02 23.92 -4.07
N LEU A 112 21.10 24.43 -2.84
CA LEU A 112 22.08 25.44 -2.45
C LEU A 112 23.54 24.93 -2.54
N THR A 113 23.73 23.61 -2.45
CA THR A 113 25.06 22.98 -2.55
C THR A 113 25.31 22.26 -3.88
N PHE A 114 24.42 22.36 -4.84
CA PHE A 114 24.48 21.62 -6.11
C PHE A 114 25.79 21.82 -6.87
N HIS A 115 26.34 23.05 -6.88
CA HIS A 115 27.61 23.39 -7.52
C HIS A 115 28.84 22.61 -6.95
N LYS A 116 28.68 21.95 -5.77
CA LYS A 116 29.72 21.11 -5.14
C LYS A 116 29.58 19.62 -5.47
N TRP A 117 28.55 19.25 -6.26
CA TRP A 117 28.32 17.87 -6.60
C TRP A 117 29.36 17.35 -7.60
N TYR A 118 29.39 16.02 -7.76
CA TYR A 118 30.29 15.41 -8.74
C TYR A 118 29.83 15.76 -10.15
N LYS A 119 30.65 16.53 -10.88
CA LYS A 119 30.42 16.98 -12.25
C LYS A 119 29.04 17.65 -12.47
N PRO A 120 28.72 18.72 -11.78
CA PRO A 120 27.41 19.35 -11.82
C PRO A 120 27.07 19.89 -13.23
N GLU A 121 28.05 20.26 -14.05
CA GLU A 121 27.86 20.70 -15.44
C GLU A 121 27.29 19.57 -16.32
N GLU A 122 27.74 18.32 -16.09
CA GLU A 122 27.23 17.18 -16.82
C GLU A 122 25.78 16.86 -16.40
N ILE A 123 25.48 16.96 -15.09
CA ILE A 123 24.10 16.80 -14.58
C ILE A 123 23.19 17.86 -15.19
N ALA A 124 23.58 19.12 -15.21
CA ALA A 124 22.80 20.22 -15.75
C ALA A 124 22.48 20.07 -17.24
N ARG A 125 23.33 19.39 -18.01
CA ARG A 125 23.06 19.08 -19.44
C ARG A 125 22.09 17.94 -19.64
N LEU A 126 21.92 17.05 -18.65
CA LEU A 126 21.08 15.86 -18.77
C LEU A 126 19.62 16.11 -18.38
N CYS A 127 19.36 17.12 -17.53
CA CYS A 127 18.02 17.33 -16.97
C CYS A 127 17.75 18.81 -16.63
N THR A 128 16.48 19.17 -16.48
CA THR A 128 16.05 20.39 -15.80
C THR A 128 16.10 20.15 -14.29
N ILE A 129 16.77 21.04 -13.54
CA ILE A 129 16.87 20.99 -12.10
C ILE A 129 15.61 21.59 -11.49
N CYS A 130 14.95 20.86 -10.60
CA CYS A 130 13.74 21.30 -9.91
C CYS A 130 13.97 21.34 -8.39
N ALA A 131 13.87 22.51 -7.77
CA ALA A 131 14.09 22.71 -6.35
C ALA A 131 12.77 22.92 -5.60
N PHE A 132 12.59 22.21 -4.47
CA PHE A 132 11.45 22.42 -3.56
C PHE A 132 11.88 23.17 -2.31
N GLY A 133 11.07 24.15 -1.88
CA GLY A 133 11.13 24.67 -0.51
C GLY A 133 10.67 23.61 0.50
N ARG A 134 11.37 23.51 1.62
CA ARG A 134 11.06 22.58 2.73
C ARG A 134 10.57 23.26 3.99
N SER A 135 10.75 24.56 4.08
CA SER A 135 10.33 25.38 5.23
C SER A 135 9.83 26.75 4.74
N GLU A 136 9.16 27.47 5.64
CA GLU A 136 8.75 28.85 5.37
C GLU A 136 9.96 29.81 5.22
N ALA A 137 11.14 29.41 5.70
CA ALA A 137 12.40 30.16 5.51
C ALA A 137 13.00 30.00 4.10
N ASP A 138 12.50 29.07 3.28
CA ASP A 138 12.95 28.84 1.92
C ASP A 138 12.24 29.83 0.98
N THR A 139 12.70 31.08 0.99
CA THR A 139 12.08 32.17 0.24
C THR A 139 12.40 32.13 -1.26
N GLU A 140 11.56 32.76 -2.08
CA GLU A 140 11.82 32.90 -3.52
C GLU A 140 13.12 33.68 -3.79
N GLU A 141 13.49 34.62 -2.95
CA GLU A 141 14.75 35.37 -3.08
C GLU A 141 15.96 34.46 -2.93
N LEU A 142 15.92 33.52 -1.95
CA LEU A 142 16.99 32.54 -1.75
C LEU A 142 17.14 31.64 -2.98
N PHE A 143 16.03 31.17 -3.54
CA PHE A 143 16.03 30.37 -4.74
C PHE A 143 16.48 31.17 -5.98
N ALA A 144 16.07 32.43 -6.11
CA ALA A 144 16.42 33.27 -7.24
C ALA A 144 17.93 33.46 -7.36
N VAL A 145 18.62 33.78 -6.27
CA VAL A 145 20.08 33.94 -6.24
C VAL A 145 20.80 32.66 -6.68
N GLN A 146 20.39 31.52 -6.14
CA GLN A 146 21.03 30.24 -6.49
C GLN A 146 20.70 29.82 -7.93
N ARG A 147 19.48 30.08 -8.41
CA ARG A 147 19.06 29.82 -9.77
C ARG A 147 19.91 30.63 -10.78
N GLU A 148 20.03 31.95 -10.58
CA GLU A 148 20.87 32.80 -11.39
C GLU A 148 22.31 32.33 -11.45
N PHE A 149 22.90 32.03 -10.28
CA PHE A 149 24.24 31.45 -10.19
C PHE A 149 24.41 30.16 -11.00
N LEU A 150 23.48 29.20 -10.89
CA LEU A 150 23.56 27.92 -11.63
C LEU A 150 23.32 28.09 -13.14
N CYS A 151 22.42 29.01 -13.54
CA CYS A 151 22.22 29.34 -14.96
C CYS A 151 23.47 29.93 -15.57
N ASP A 152 24.09 30.93 -14.92
CA ASP A 152 25.25 31.66 -15.44
C ASP A 152 26.54 30.83 -15.43
N THR A 153 26.74 30.02 -14.40
CA THR A 153 28.00 29.26 -14.25
C THR A 153 27.97 27.87 -14.88
N LEU A 154 26.82 27.19 -14.90
CA LEU A 154 26.69 25.84 -15.39
C LEU A 154 25.82 25.69 -16.63
N GLY A 155 25.17 26.78 -17.10
CA GLY A 155 24.17 26.72 -18.16
C GLY A 155 22.95 25.87 -17.81
N ALA A 156 22.61 25.78 -16.52
CA ALA A 156 21.56 24.90 -16.03
C ALA A 156 20.16 25.47 -16.36
N ASN A 157 19.23 24.58 -16.69
CA ASN A 157 17.80 24.89 -16.66
C ASN A 157 17.28 24.64 -15.24
N VAL A 158 16.70 25.65 -14.59
CA VAL A 158 16.27 25.57 -13.19
C VAL A 158 14.81 26.02 -13.04
N ILE A 159 14.02 25.21 -12.35
CA ILE A 159 12.64 25.51 -11.95
C ILE A 159 12.58 25.47 -10.42
N THR A 160 12.03 26.50 -9.80
CA THR A 160 11.74 26.55 -8.37
C THR A 160 10.26 26.27 -8.13
N LEU A 161 9.96 25.37 -7.22
CA LEU A 161 8.62 24.89 -6.92
C LEU A 161 8.24 25.31 -5.48
N VAL A 162 7.27 26.21 -5.38
CA VAL A 162 6.71 26.64 -4.10
C VAL A 162 5.53 25.75 -3.76
N LEU A 163 5.68 24.93 -2.73
CA LEU A 163 4.62 24.03 -2.28
C LEU A 163 3.51 24.81 -1.57
N PRO A 164 2.23 24.58 -1.89
CA PRO A 164 1.11 25.30 -1.24
C PRO A 164 0.96 24.96 0.24
N LYS A 165 1.49 23.81 0.66
CA LYS A 165 1.53 23.38 2.05
C LYS A 165 2.82 22.63 2.32
N ILE A 166 3.60 23.13 3.24
CA ILE A 166 4.84 22.49 3.66
C ILE A 166 4.53 21.55 4.83
N VAL A 167 5.07 20.34 4.76
CA VAL A 167 5.07 19.39 5.86
C VAL A 167 6.45 19.45 6.51
N GLU A 168 6.56 20.25 7.56
CA GLU A 168 7.82 20.43 8.28
C GLU A 168 8.11 19.21 9.16
N ILE A 169 8.76 18.23 8.59
CA ILE A 169 9.34 17.10 9.31
C ILE A 169 10.60 16.62 8.63
N SER A 170 11.66 16.48 9.40
CA SER A 170 12.88 15.80 8.93
C SER A 170 12.77 14.29 9.15
N SER A 171 13.47 13.52 8.32
CA SER A 171 13.54 12.06 8.54
C SER A 171 14.12 11.69 9.91
N THR A 172 14.95 12.53 10.52
CA THR A 172 15.48 12.32 11.87
C THR A 172 14.39 12.45 12.93
N GLN A 173 13.65 13.57 12.94
CA GLN A 173 12.52 13.76 13.83
C GLN A 173 11.44 12.69 13.65
N LEU A 174 11.23 12.24 12.40
CA LEU A 174 10.27 11.18 12.13
C LEU A 174 10.69 9.83 12.73
N ARG A 175 11.98 9.48 12.70
CA ARG A 175 12.47 8.26 13.36
C ARG A 175 12.30 8.30 14.87
N GLU A 176 12.57 9.44 15.51
CA GLU A 176 12.30 9.65 16.94
C GLU A 176 10.81 9.45 17.26
N LYS A 177 9.91 10.01 16.42
CA LYS A 177 8.46 9.81 16.56
C LYS A 177 7.99 8.37 16.31
N LEU A 178 8.72 7.61 15.51
CA LEU A 178 8.43 6.17 15.30
C LEU A 178 8.71 5.38 16.59
N GLU A 179 9.78 5.68 17.29
CA GLU A 179 10.12 5.04 18.57
C GLU A 179 9.07 5.35 19.66
N THR A 180 8.53 6.58 19.69
CA THR A 180 7.51 7.00 20.67
C THR A 180 6.07 6.63 20.26
N GLY A 181 5.83 6.27 19.02
CA GLY A 181 4.51 5.92 18.49
C GLY A 181 3.71 7.09 17.88
N ASP A 182 4.29 8.29 17.78
CA ASP A 182 3.62 9.52 17.32
C ASP A 182 3.83 9.84 15.83
N ALA A 183 4.24 8.86 15.04
CA ALA A 183 4.62 9.05 13.64
C ALA A 183 3.48 8.93 12.61
N ALA A 184 2.33 8.39 13.01
CA ALA A 184 1.24 8.04 12.08
C ALA A 184 0.77 9.21 11.21
N ALA A 185 0.70 10.43 11.76
CA ALA A 185 0.26 11.63 11.03
C ALA A 185 1.21 12.06 9.90
N TYR A 186 2.47 11.64 9.95
CA TYR A 186 3.52 12.02 8.99
C TYR A 186 3.81 10.95 7.93
N LEU A 187 3.14 9.82 7.99
CA LEU A 187 3.33 8.69 7.10
C LEU A 187 2.03 8.35 6.36
N HIS A 188 2.17 7.88 5.13
CA HIS A 188 1.04 7.24 4.47
C HIS A 188 0.68 5.94 5.22
N PRO A 189 -0.62 5.62 5.44
CA PRO A 189 -1.03 4.46 6.22
C PRO A 189 -0.34 3.15 5.82
N ALA A 190 -0.22 2.86 4.51
CA ALA A 190 0.45 1.65 4.05
C ALA A 190 1.97 1.64 4.35
N VAL A 191 2.64 2.81 4.36
CA VAL A 191 4.06 2.91 4.75
C VAL A 191 4.22 2.70 6.25
N TYR A 192 3.35 3.33 7.06
CA TYR A 192 3.34 3.14 8.51
C TYR A 192 3.08 1.68 8.89
N GLY A 193 2.06 1.07 8.29
CA GLY A 193 1.74 -0.33 8.51
C GLY A 193 2.88 -1.28 8.12
N TYR A 194 3.60 -1.00 7.03
CA TYR A 194 4.81 -1.74 6.66
C TYR A 194 5.90 -1.62 7.74
N ILE A 195 6.13 -0.41 8.26
CA ILE A 195 7.12 -0.15 9.32
C ILE A 195 6.77 -0.93 10.59
N LEU A 196 5.51 -0.93 11.02
CA LEU A 196 5.04 -1.69 12.19
C LEU A 196 5.23 -3.20 12.01
N ARG A 197 4.81 -3.72 10.85
CA ARG A 197 4.88 -5.15 10.54
C ARG A 197 6.31 -5.66 10.50
N GLU A 198 7.21 -4.92 9.86
CA GLU A 198 8.63 -5.30 9.73
C GLU A 198 9.48 -4.85 10.93
N LYS A 199 8.86 -4.24 11.96
CA LYS A 199 9.53 -3.77 13.18
C LYS A 199 10.72 -2.84 12.92
N LEU A 200 10.57 -1.94 11.92
CA LEU A 200 11.64 -1.03 11.50
C LEU A 200 11.75 0.17 12.46
N TYR A 201 12.90 0.83 12.46
CA TYR A 201 13.16 2.06 13.22
C TYR A 201 12.91 1.94 14.73
N GLY A 202 13.19 0.79 15.32
CA GLY A 202 12.96 0.57 16.75
C GLY A 202 11.50 0.42 17.14
N THR A 203 10.58 0.28 16.19
CA THR A 203 9.18 -0.02 16.51
C THR A 203 9.07 -1.47 16.97
N HIS A 204 8.74 -1.65 18.25
CA HIS A 204 8.59 -2.98 18.87
C HIS A 204 7.12 -3.30 19.15
N ARG A 205 6.22 -2.95 18.20
CA ARG A 205 4.80 -3.24 18.36
C ARG A 205 4.55 -4.75 18.38
N ASP A 206 3.79 -5.18 19.37
CA ASP A 206 3.22 -6.52 19.39
C ASP A 206 2.07 -6.55 18.37
N LEU A 207 2.22 -7.35 17.32
CA LEU A 207 1.22 -7.46 16.27
C LEU A 207 -0.08 -8.09 16.74
N THR A 208 -0.06 -8.81 17.87
CA THR A 208 -1.26 -9.40 18.47
C THR A 208 -2.08 -8.38 19.28
N ALA A 209 -1.49 -7.23 19.63
CA ALA A 209 -2.07 -6.18 20.46
C ALA A 209 -2.24 -4.82 19.70
N LEU A 210 -2.30 -4.85 18.37
CA LEU A 210 -2.50 -3.64 17.57
C LEU A 210 -3.87 -3.02 17.86
N THR A 211 -3.91 -1.70 17.97
CA THR A 211 -5.18 -0.96 17.89
C THR A 211 -5.82 -1.17 16.52
N LEU A 212 -7.13 -0.97 16.39
CA LEU A 212 -7.83 -1.09 15.11
C LEU A 212 -7.22 -0.15 14.04
N SER A 213 -6.80 1.05 14.42
CA SER A 213 -6.14 2.00 13.51
C SER A 213 -4.79 1.49 13.02
N GLU A 214 -3.97 0.91 13.89
CA GLU A 214 -2.69 0.30 13.52
C GLU A 214 -2.90 -0.94 12.65
N LEU A 215 -3.86 -1.81 13.01
CA LEU A 215 -4.22 -2.98 12.20
C LEU A 215 -4.66 -2.58 10.80
N ARG A 216 -5.47 -1.53 10.68
CA ARG A 216 -5.87 -0.98 9.36
C ARG A 216 -4.63 -0.56 8.55
N CYS A 217 -3.69 0.16 9.14
CA CYS A 217 -2.45 0.54 8.46
C CYS A 217 -1.66 -0.69 7.99
N VAL A 218 -1.52 -1.69 8.86
CA VAL A 218 -0.82 -2.95 8.53
C VAL A 218 -1.52 -3.69 7.40
N ALA A 219 -2.83 -3.88 7.47
CA ALA A 219 -3.62 -4.53 6.42
C ALA A 219 -3.43 -3.82 5.06
N LEU A 220 -3.51 -2.49 5.02
CA LEU A 220 -3.31 -1.71 3.79
C LEU A 220 -1.91 -1.89 3.20
N SER A 221 -0.89 -2.14 4.02
CA SER A 221 0.48 -2.41 3.55
C SER A 221 0.61 -3.75 2.80
N MET A 222 -0.33 -4.66 3.03
CA MET A 222 -0.37 -6.02 2.48
C MET A 222 -1.20 -6.13 1.19
N LEU A 223 -1.76 -5.02 0.67
CA LEU A 223 -2.69 -5.02 -0.45
C LEU A 223 -2.11 -4.38 -1.72
N LYS A 224 -2.66 -4.78 -2.88
CA LYS A 224 -2.53 -3.97 -4.12
C LYS A 224 -3.39 -2.70 -3.99
N PRO A 225 -2.98 -1.55 -4.56
CA PRO A 225 -3.73 -0.29 -4.45
C PRO A 225 -5.19 -0.40 -4.86
N LYS A 226 -5.46 -1.13 -5.95
CA LYS A 226 -6.83 -1.35 -6.44
C LYS A 226 -7.73 -2.12 -5.47
N ARG A 227 -7.12 -2.81 -4.47
CA ARG A 227 -7.83 -3.61 -3.47
C ARG A 227 -8.13 -2.81 -2.20
N VAL A 228 -7.44 -1.68 -2.00
CA VAL A 228 -7.62 -0.81 -0.81
C VAL A 228 -9.07 -0.33 -0.66
N PRO A 229 -9.73 0.26 -1.69
CA PRO A 229 -11.12 0.70 -1.56
C PRO A 229 -12.07 -0.44 -1.21
N HIS A 230 -11.85 -1.62 -1.78
CA HIS A 230 -12.62 -2.82 -1.48
C HIS A 230 -12.50 -3.23 -0.01
N VAL A 231 -11.29 -3.38 0.53
CA VAL A 231 -11.10 -3.81 1.93
C VAL A 231 -11.66 -2.79 2.91
N LEU A 232 -11.50 -1.48 2.64
CA LEU A 232 -12.12 -0.44 3.46
C LEU A 232 -13.65 -0.46 3.35
N GLY A 233 -14.19 -0.68 2.16
CA GLY A 233 -15.63 -0.86 1.95
C GLY A 233 -16.17 -2.10 2.68
N THR A 234 -15.44 -3.21 2.63
CA THR A 234 -15.77 -4.43 3.39
C THR A 234 -15.75 -4.18 4.89
N GLU A 235 -14.76 -3.45 5.41
CA GLU A 235 -14.68 -3.07 6.83
C GLU A 235 -15.91 -2.28 7.29
N GLU A 236 -16.29 -1.24 6.55
CA GLU A 236 -17.44 -0.39 6.89
C GLU A 236 -18.76 -1.17 6.77
N THR A 237 -18.91 -2.00 5.75
CA THR A 237 -20.08 -2.85 5.56
C THR A 237 -20.20 -3.90 6.67
N ALA A 238 -19.08 -4.54 7.05
CA ALA A 238 -19.04 -5.49 8.16
C ALA A 238 -19.44 -4.84 9.49
N ALA A 239 -18.97 -3.63 9.77
CA ALA A 239 -19.35 -2.86 10.95
C ALA A 239 -20.85 -2.53 10.98
N ALA A 240 -21.41 -2.08 9.86
CA ALA A 240 -22.84 -1.79 9.76
C ALA A 240 -23.71 -3.03 9.98
N LEU A 241 -23.32 -4.17 9.39
CA LEU A 241 -24.00 -5.45 9.60
C LEU A 241 -23.83 -5.96 11.04
N ALA A 242 -22.64 -5.80 11.64
CA ALA A 242 -22.38 -6.19 13.02
C ALA A 242 -23.28 -5.41 14.01
N ALA A 243 -23.37 -4.10 13.86
CA ALA A 243 -24.27 -3.26 14.65
C ALA A 243 -25.75 -3.69 14.48
N ARG A 244 -26.17 -4.04 13.27
CA ARG A 244 -27.53 -4.48 12.97
C ARG A 244 -27.86 -5.84 13.61
N TRP A 245 -26.91 -6.76 13.61
CA TRP A 245 -27.13 -8.15 14.01
C TRP A 245 -26.56 -8.52 15.38
N GLY A 246 -26.12 -7.52 16.17
CA GLY A 246 -25.69 -7.70 17.55
C GLY A 246 -24.35 -8.45 17.70
N VAL A 247 -23.46 -8.30 16.72
CA VAL A 247 -22.08 -8.79 16.80
C VAL A 247 -21.18 -7.63 17.23
N ASP A 248 -20.09 -7.93 17.94
CA ASP A 248 -19.10 -6.90 18.29
C ASP A 248 -18.49 -6.26 17.03
N GLU A 249 -18.64 -4.94 16.97
CA GLU A 249 -18.24 -4.16 15.78
C GLU A 249 -16.72 -4.20 15.56
N GLU A 250 -15.92 -4.15 16.62
CA GLU A 250 -14.46 -4.23 16.51
C GLU A 250 -14.01 -5.59 15.96
N THR A 251 -14.61 -6.67 16.43
CA THR A 251 -14.37 -8.04 15.94
C THR A 251 -14.67 -8.14 14.44
N ALA A 252 -15.82 -7.60 14.01
CA ALA A 252 -16.19 -7.61 12.59
C ALA A 252 -15.21 -6.77 11.72
N ARG A 253 -14.81 -5.59 12.19
CA ARG A 253 -13.81 -4.74 11.51
C ARG A 253 -12.46 -5.44 11.40
N ARG A 254 -11.98 -6.10 12.45
CA ARG A 254 -10.73 -6.87 12.45
C ARG A 254 -10.76 -8.00 11.43
N ALA A 255 -11.83 -8.78 11.40
CA ALA A 255 -12.01 -9.85 10.43
C ALA A 255 -12.03 -9.31 8.99
N ALA A 256 -12.79 -8.25 8.73
CA ALA A 256 -12.88 -7.61 7.43
C ALA A 256 -11.53 -7.02 6.94
N LEU A 257 -10.75 -6.39 7.82
CA LEU A 257 -9.43 -5.87 7.47
C LEU A 257 -8.45 -6.97 7.07
N LEU A 258 -8.56 -8.17 7.67
CA LEU A 258 -7.62 -9.27 7.46
C LEU A 258 -8.07 -10.28 6.41
N HIS A 259 -9.33 -10.27 5.94
CA HIS A 259 -9.87 -11.32 5.04
C HIS A 259 -9.02 -11.53 3.77
N ASP A 260 -8.47 -10.46 3.23
CA ASP A 260 -7.68 -10.46 1.99
C ASP A 260 -6.17 -10.24 2.21
N CYS A 261 -5.67 -10.33 3.45
CA CYS A 261 -4.29 -9.96 3.79
C CYS A 261 -3.20 -10.78 3.05
N THR A 262 -3.54 -11.94 2.53
CA THR A 262 -2.63 -12.80 1.75
C THR A 262 -2.91 -12.80 0.23
N LYS A 263 -3.76 -11.91 -0.27
CA LYS A 263 -4.14 -11.83 -1.69
C LYS A 263 -2.97 -11.52 -2.64
N LEU A 264 -1.80 -11.15 -2.10
CA LEU A 264 -0.58 -10.93 -2.86
C LEU A 264 0.31 -12.17 -2.97
N PHE A 265 0.02 -13.21 -2.22
CA PHE A 265 0.85 -14.40 -2.20
C PHE A 265 0.78 -15.13 -3.54
N SER A 266 1.90 -15.72 -3.94
CA SER A 266 1.92 -16.67 -5.04
C SER A 266 1.33 -18.01 -4.60
N ARG A 267 1.00 -18.87 -5.55
CA ARG A 267 0.56 -20.24 -5.27
C ARG A 267 1.54 -20.99 -4.37
N GLU A 268 2.84 -20.86 -4.64
CA GLU A 268 3.90 -21.51 -3.86
C GLU A 268 3.90 -21.00 -2.41
N GLN A 269 3.70 -19.70 -2.20
CA GLN A 269 3.63 -19.10 -0.87
C GLN A 269 2.39 -19.58 -0.10
N HIS A 270 1.22 -19.63 -0.75
CA HIS A 270 0.02 -20.19 -0.15
C HIS A 270 0.22 -21.64 0.29
N LEU A 271 0.73 -22.50 -0.61
CA LEU A 271 0.95 -23.90 -0.32
C LEU A 271 2.04 -24.13 0.73
N ALA A 272 3.10 -23.31 0.73
CA ALA A 272 4.15 -23.38 1.76
C ALA A 272 3.58 -23.05 3.14
N LEU A 273 2.75 -22.00 3.25
CA LEU A 273 2.11 -21.61 4.51
C LEU A 273 1.14 -22.70 5.01
N CYS A 274 0.30 -23.26 4.13
CA CYS A 274 -0.60 -24.35 4.49
C CYS A 274 0.18 -25.57 5.02
N ARG A 275 1.30 -25.94 4.38
CA ARG A 275 2.16 -27.04 4.86
C ARG A 275 2.79 -26.72 6.23
N GLN A 276 3.29 -25.50 6.42
CA GLN A 276 3.92 -25.07 7.67
C GLN A 276 2.98 -25.22 8.86
N TYR A 277 1.69 -24.95 8.67
CA TYR A 277 0.67 -25.00 9.73
C TYR A 277 -0.23 -26.25 9.64
N ASN A 278 0.18 -27.27 8.92
CA ASN A 278 -0.54 -28.55 8.76
C ASN A 278 -2.01 -28.35 8.37
N ARG A 279 -2.28 -27.43 7.43
CA ARG A 279 -3.62 -27.20 6.89
C ARG A 279 -3.76 -27.92 5.54
N GLU A 280 -4.74 -28.82 5.48
CA GLU A 280 -5.06 -29.54 4.26
C GLU A 280 -5.58 -28.58 3.19
N VAL A 281 -5.20 -28.86 1.94
CA VAL A 281 -5.67 -28.17 0.75
C VAL A 281 -6.41 -29.18 -0.10
N ASP A 282 -7.67 -28.91 -0.39
CA ASP A 282 -8.50 -29.84 -1.17
C ASP A 282 -8.28 -29.71 -2.69
N ALA A 283 -8.92 -30.59 -3.45
CA ALA A 283 -8.74 -30.65 -4.90
C ALA A 283 -9.26 -29.40 -5.62
N VAL A 284 -10.33 -28.78 -5.13
CA VAL A 284 -10.91 -27.55 -5.71
C VAL A 284 -10.00 -26.37 -5.43
N GLU A 285 -9.48 -26.22 -4.22
CA GLU A 285 -8.51 -25.19 -3.85
C GLU A 285 -7.20 -25.31 -4.63
N LEU A 286 -6.78 -26.52 -4.99
CA LEU A 286 -5.62 -26.76 -5.86
C LEU A 286 -5.88 -26.34 -7.30
N GLN A 287 -7.11 -26.47 -7.78
CA GLN A 287 -7.53 -26.07 -9.11
C GLN A 287 -7.80 -24.56 -9.18
N GLU A 288 -8.49 -24.00 -8.18
CA GLU A 288 -8.89 -22.61 -8.07
C GLU A 288 -8.03 -21.90 -7.01
N GLU A 289 -6.77 -21.64 -7.34
CA GLU A 289 -5.76 -21.10 -6.39
C GLU A 289 -6.20 -19.80 -5.69
N GLN A 290 -7.14 -19.07 -6.31
CA GLN A 290 -7.71 -17.87 -5.72
C GLN A 290 -8.48 -18.16 -4.40
N LEU A 291 -8.91 -19.40 -4.15
CA LEU A 291 -9.55 -19.77 -2.89
C LEU A 291 -8.55 -19.90 -1.73
N LEU A 292 -7.28 -20.15 -2.02
CA LEU A 292 -6.23 -20.35 -1.02
C LEU A 292 -6.02 -19.14 -0.11
N HIS A 293 -6.35 -17.91 -0.59
CA HIS A 293 -6.14 -16.71 0.24
C HIS A 293 -7.04 -16.69 1.49
N ALA A 294 -8.22 -17.29 1.44
CA ALA A 294 -9.09 -17.36 2.61
C ALA A 294 -8.44 -18.22 3.71
N LYS A 295 -7.91 -19.38 3.34
CA LYS A 295 -7.22 -20.29 4.26
C LYS A 295 -5.94 -19.69 4.82
N THR A 296 -5.10 -19.13 3.97
CA THR A 296 -3.83 -18.52 4.40
C THR A 296 -4.05 -17.18 5.12
N GLY A 297 -5.09 -16.44 4.77
CA GLY A 297 -5.52 -15.24 5.49
C GLY A 297 -5.94 -15.57 6.92
N ALA A 298 -6.71 -16.65 7.11
CA ALA A 298 -7.07 -17.15 8.45
C ALA A 298 -5.84 -17.56 9.26
N ILE A 299 -4.88 -18.26 8.64
CA ILE A 299 -3.61 -18.63 9.32
C ILE A 299 -2.86 -17.36 9.76
N ILE A 300 -2.67 -16.39 8.89
CA ILE A 300 -1.97 -15.15 9.23
C ILE A 300 -2.73 -14.35 10.29
N ALA A 301 -4.06 -14.31 10.24
CA ALA A 301 -4.86 -13.65 11.26
C ALA A 301 -4.66 -14.25 12.65
N GLY A 302 -4.68 -15.58 12.76
CA GLY A 302 -4.45 -16.27 14.03
C GLY A 302 -3.00 -16.20 14.51
N GLU A 303 -2.06 -16.62 13.68
CA GLU A 303 -0.66 -16.85 14.09
C GLU A 303 0.16 -15.55 14.20
N VAL A 304 -0.14 -14.55 13.38
CA VAL A 304 0.62 -13.28 13.37
C VAL A 304 -0.11 -12.18 14.14
N PHE A 305 -1.44 -12.10 13.99
CA PHE A 305 -2.23 -11.02 14.60
C PHE A 305 -3.00 -11.46 15.85
N GLY A 306 -2.86 -12.71 16.28
CA GLY A 306 -3.49 -13.22 17.51
C GLY A 306 -5.02 -13.21 17.46
N ALA A 307 -5.61 -13.29 16.28
CA ALA A 307 -7.06 -13.31 16.11
C ALA A 307 -7.66 -14.57 16.74
N GLY A 308 -8.78 -14.41 17.46
CA GLY A 308 -9.53 -15.51 18.02
C GLY A 308 -10.14 -16.43 16.96
N ASP A 309 -10.63 -17.59 17.40
CA ASP A 309 -11.20 -18.59 16.48
C ASP A 309 -12.40 -18.06 15.69
N ASP A 310 -13.18 -17.18 16.26
CA ASP A 310 -14.31 -16.53 15.60
C ASP A 310 -13.88 -15.72 14.35
N ILE A 311 -12.84 -14.89 14.47
CA ILE A 311 -12.25 -14.14 13.35
C ILE A 311 -11.58 -15.10 12.37
N TYR A 312 -10.82 -16.09 12.90
CA TYR A 312 -10.17 -17.11 12.08
C TYR A 312 -11.19 -17.82 11.17
N GLN A 313 -12.29 -18.32 11.74
CA GLN A 313 -13.34 -19.02 11.00
C GLN A 313 -14.09 -18.10 10.02
N ALA A 314 -14.33 -16.84 10.38
CA ALA A 314 -14.95 -15.88 9.49
C ALA A 314 -14.09 -15.63 8.25
N ILE A 315 -12.79 -15.50 8.41
CA ILE A 315 -11.85 -15.34 7.31
C ILE A 315 -11.74 -16.64 6.49
N LEU A 316 -11.67 -17.80 7.15
CA LEU A 316 -11.54 -19.09 6.47
C LEU A 316 -12.68 -19.36 5.48
N TYR A 317 -13.90 -18.97 5.85
CA TYR A 317 -15.09 -19.26 5.06
C TYR A 317 -15.65 -18.07 4.27
N HIS A 318 -14.95 -16.96 4.18
CA HIS A 318 -15.47 -15.77 3.50
C HIS A 318 -15.63 -15.94 1.97
N THR A 319 -14.97 -16.93 1.37
CA THR A 319 -15.09 -17.20 -0.08
C THR A 319 -16.04 -18.34 -0.42
N THR A 320 -16.01 -19.41 0.36
CA THR A 320 -16.77 -20.62 0.06
C THR A 320 -18.03 -20.76 0.88
N GLY A 321 -18.08 -20.09 2.04
CA GLY A 321 -19.07 -20.39 3.07
C GLY A 321 -18.91 -21.78 3.64
N LYS A 322 -19.86 -22.19 4.45
CA LYS A 322 -20.10 -23.55 4.95
C LYS A 322 -21.55 -23.69 5.44
N ALA A 323 -22.05 -24.90 5.61
CA ALA A 323 -23.30 -25.13 6.32
C ALA A 323 -23.21 -24.57 7.77
N ASP A 324 -24.31 -24.09 8.31
CA ASP A 324 -24.45 -23.56 9.67
C ASP A 324 -23.39 -22.51 10.07
N MET A 325 -23.28 -21.45 9.26
CA MET A 325 -22.39 -20.32 9.55
C MET A 325 -22.87 -19.52 10.76
N THR A 326 -21.92 -19.09 11.61
CA THR A 326 -22.19 -18.13 12.68
C THR A 326 -22.57 -16.76 12.13
N THR A 327 -23.15 -15.90 12.96
CA THR A 327 -23.53 -14.54 12.54
C THR A 327 -22.33 -13.74 12.00
N LEU A 328 -21.15 -13.81 12.67
CA LEU A 328 -19.93 -13.14 12.20
C LEU A 328 -19.48 -13.70 10.84
N GLN A 329 -19.49 -15.01 10.63
CA GLN A 329 -19.12 -15.61 9.35
C GLN A 329 -20.02 -15.12 8.21
N LYS A 330 -21.34 -15.05 8.44
CA LYS A 330 -22.30 -14.51 7.47
C LYS A 330 -22.03 -13.03 7.16
N ILE A 331 -21.75 -12.25 8.20
CA ILE A 331 -21.43 -10.82 8.07
C ILE A 331 -20.20 -10.63 7.20
N ILE A 332 -19.10 -11.36 7.43
CA ILE A 332 -17.86 -11.18 6.66
C ILE A 332 -18.04 -11.63 5.21
N TYR A 333 -18.75 -12.76 4.98
CA TYR A 333 -19.08 -13.23 3.63
C TYR A 333 -19.89 -12.18 2.86
N LEU A 334 -20.99 -11.68 3.46
CA LEU A 334 -21.84 -10.67 2.83
C LEU A 334 -21.09 -9.34 2.65
N ALA A 335 -20.33 -8.88 3.64
CA ALA A 335 -19.61 -7.64 3.56
C ALA A 335 -18.64 -7.61 2.38
N ASP A 336 -17.85 -8.69 2.14
CA ASP A 336 -17.01 -8.83 0.96
C ASP A 336 -17.84 -8.82 -0.34
N TYR A 337 -19.01 -9.45 -0.31
CA TYR A 337 -19.85 -9.62 -1.49
C TYR A 337 -20.59 -8.34 -1.90
N ILE A 338 -21.06 -7.52 -0.92
CA ILE A 338 -21.95 -6.37 -1.16
C ILE A 338 -21.32 -5.00 -0.89
N GLU A 339 -20.02 -4.90 -0.57
CA GLU A 339 -19.37 -3.64 -0.24
C GLU A 339 -19.53 -2.57 -1.35
N PRO A 340 -19.41 -1.24 -1.04
CA PRO A 340 -19.80 -0.17 -1.95
C PRO A 340 -19.11 -0.14 -3.31
N THR A 341 -17.89 -0.71 -3.45
CA THR A 341 -17.17 -0.72 -4.73
C THR A 341 -17.61 -1.85 -5.67
N ARG A 342 -18.42 -2.79 -5.18
CA ARG A 342 -19.04 -3.83 -6.01
C ARG A 342 -20.13 -3.24 -6.90
N SER A 343 -20.22 -3.79 -8.12
CA SER A 343 -21.21 -3.37 -9.11
C SER A 343 -21.67 -4.57 -9.94
N PHE A 344 -22.85 -5.10 -9.65
CA PHE A 344 -23.52 -6.14 -10.42
C PHE A 344 -25.04 -6.03 -10.25
N CYS A 345 -25.80 -6.81 -11.03
CA CYS A 345 -27.26 -6.79 -11.01
C CYS A 345 -27.81 -7.17 -9.62
N ASP A 346 -28.91 -6.55 -9.20
CA ASP A 346 -29.66 -6.83 -7.97
C ASP A 346 -28.91 -6.56 -6.65
N LEU A 347 -27.75 -5.90 -6.71
CA LEU A 347 -26.91 -5.64 -5.54
C LEU A 347 -27.60 -4.74 -4.51
N GLU A 348 -28.35 -3.71 -4.93
CA GLU A 348 -29.06 -2.83 -4.00
C GLU A 348 -30.17 -3.57 -3.23
N ALA A 349 -30.88 -4.46 -3.90
CA ALA A 349 -31.88 -5.32 -3.25
C ALA A 349 -31.20 -6.26 -2.23
N LEU A 350 -30.04 -6.82 -2.57
CA LEU A 350 -29.29 -7.67 -1.66
C LEU A 350 -28.73 -6.90 -0.45
N ARG A 351 -28.30 -5.65 -0.64
CA ARG A 351 -27.87 -4.75 0.47
C ARG A 351 -29.02 -4.48 1.43
N ALA A 352 -30.21 -4.17 0.92
CA ALA A 352 -31.39 -3.96 1.74
C ALA A 352 -31.76 -5.25 2.50
N LEU A 353 -31.81 -6.39 1.80
CA LEU A 353 -32.12 -7.69 2.40
C LEU A 353 -31.12 -8.07 3.51
N ALA A 354 -29.84 -7.78 3.36
CA ALA A 354 -28.82 -8.06 4.37
C ALA A 354 -29.05 -7.30 5.69
N MET A 355 -29.79 -6.18 5.65
CA MET A 355 -30.19 -5.42 6.84
C MET A 355 -31.53 -5.89 7.43
N GLU A 356 -32.34 -6.64 6.67
CA GLU A 356 -33.67 -7.13 7.07
C GLU A 356 -33.65 -8.59 7.53
N ASP A 357 -33.04 -9.47 6.73
CA ASP A 357 -32.93 -10.91 6.99
C ASP A 357 -31.60 -11.44 6.51
N LEU A 358 -30.72 -11.75 7.49
CA LEU A 358 -29.34 -12.18 7.21
C LEU A 358 -29.29 -13.56 6.53
N ASP A 359 -30.18 -14.49 6.88
CA ASP A 359 -30.21 -15.83 6.29
C ASP A 359 -30.75 -15.81 4.87
N ALA A 360 -31.79 -15.03 4.61
CA ALA A 360 -32.33 -14.83 3.26
C ALA A 360 -31.30 -14.11 2.36
N ALA A 361 -30.57 -13.12 2.88
CA ALA A 361 -29.49 -12.46 2.15
C ALA A 361 -28.35 -13.42 1.81
N MET A 362 -27.97 -14.29 2.74
CA MET A 362 -26.94 -15.33 2.52
C MET A 362 -27.40 -16.34 1.45
N LEU A 363 -28.64 -16.82 1.53
CA LEU A 363 -29.19 -17.72 0.52
C LEU A 363 -29.16 -17.08 -0.88
N THR A 364 -29.57 -15.82 -0.97
CA THR A 364 -29.54 -15.05 -2.22
C THR A 364 -28.10 -14.92 -2.74
N ALA A 365 -27.15 -14.53 -1.89
CA ALA A 365 -25.75 -14.37 -2.27
C ALA A 365 -25.13 -15.69 -2.75
N PHE A 366 -25.36 -16.81 -2.05
CA PHE A 366 -24.89 -18.13 -2.49
C PHE A 366 -25.52 -18.56 -3.82
N THR A 367 -26.82 -18.33 -4.00
CA THR A 367 -27.50 -18.66 -5.24
C THR A 367 -26.91 -17.87 -6.41
N MET A 368 -26.76 -16.55 -6.26
CA MET A 368 -26.13 -15.69 -7.27
C MET A 368 -24.69 -16.11 -7.59
N SER A 369 -23.90 -16.45 -6.58
CA SER A 369 -22.51 -16.91 -6.76
C SER A 369 -22.42 -18.24 -7.49
N VAL A 370 -23.21 -19.23 -7.10
CA VAL A 370 -23.27 -20.56 -7.72
C VAL A 370 -23.72 -20.44 -9.18
N ASP A 371 -24.83 -19.77 -9.44
CA ASP A 371 -25.36 -19.57 -10.79
C ASP A 371 -24.37 -18.83 -11.71
N HIS A 372 -23.61 -17.86 -11.13
CA HIS A 372 -22.60 -17.14 -11.88
C HIS A 372 -21.42 -18.05 -12.29
N LEU A 373 -20.93 -18.88 -11.37
CA LEU A 373 -19.84 -19.82 -11.63
C LEU A 373 -20.27 -20.89 -12.63
N GLU A 374 -21.46 -21.47 -12.47
CA GLU A 374 -22.01 -22.48 -13.38
C GLU A 374 -22.15 -21.95 -14.81
N ARG A 375 -22.72 -20.73 -14.96
CA ARG A 375 -22.84 -20.06 -16.27
C ARG A 375 -21.50 -19.81 -16.96
N LYS A 376 -20.42 -19.61 -16.18
CA LYS A 376 -19.05 -19.43 -16.70
C LYS A 376 -18.30 -20.75 -16.91
N GLY A 377 -18.90 -21.91 -16.58
CA GLY A 377 -18.22 -23.19 -16.60
C GLY A 377 -17.10 -23.31 -15.54
N GLY A 378 -17.19 -22.49 -14.47
CA GLY A 378 -16.25 -22.53 -13.35
C GLY A 378 -16.57 -23.66 -12.37
N VAL A 379 -15.61 -23.95 -11.49
CA VAL A 379 -15.78 -24.96 -10.45
C VAL A 379 -16.44 -24.35 -9.21
N VAL A 380 -17.53 -24.93 -8.77
CA VAL A 380 -18.21 -24.52 -7.53
C VAL A 380 -17.66 -25.38 -6.37
N HIS A 381 -17.18 -24.71 -5.33
CA HIS A 381 -16.70 -25.44 -4.14
C HIS A 381 -17.85 -26.16 -3.43
N PRO A 382 -17.70 -27.42 -2.98
CA PRO A 382 -18.76 -28.18 -2.31
C PRO A 382 -19.36 -27.47 -1.09
N ASN A 383 -18.55 -26.72 -0.34
CA ASN A 383 -19.02 -25.92 0.81
C ASN A 383 -20.09 -24.89 0.40
N SER A 384 -19.95 -24.25 -0.75
CA SER A 384 -20.93 -23.24 -1.22
C SER A 384 -22.29 -23.86 -1.55
N ILE A 385 -22.27 -25.07 -2.11
CA ILE A 385 -23.49 -25.86 -2.38
C ILE A 385 -24.14 -26.28 -1.06
N GLN A 386 -23.36 -26.83 -0.15
CA GLN A 386 -23.85 -27.27 1.17
C GLN A 386 -24.40 -26.09 2.00
N ALA A 387 -23.73 -24.93 1.95
CA ALA A 387 -24.19 -23.71 2.62
C ALA A 387 -25.53 -23.22 2.06
N ARG A 388 -25.66 -23.19 0.73
CA ARG A 388 -26.89 -22.81 0.04
C ARG A 388 -28.04 -23.76 0.41
N ASP A 389 -27.82 -25.07 0.31
CA ASP A 389 -28.85 -26.07 0.53
C ASP A 389 -29.29 -26.10 2.00
N PHE A 390 -28.35 -25.96 2.94
CA PHE A 390 -28.66 -25.79 4.38
C PHE A 390 -29.57 -24.59 4.63
N LEU A 391 -29.33 -23.45 4.00
CA LEU A 391 -30.19 -22.26 4.14
C LEU A 391 -31.54 -22.44 3.47
N LYS A 392 -31.63 -23.13 2.33
CA LYS A 392 -32.93 -23.49 1.71
C LYS A 392 -33.79 -24.31 2.66
N ASP A 393 -33.21 -25.34 3.28
CA ASP A 393 -33.93 -26.21 4.22
C ASP A 393 -34.35 -25.45 5.49
N LYS A 394 -33.51 -24.52 5.95
CA LYS A 394 -33.78 -23.71 7.15
C LYS A 394 -34.90 -22.69 6.96
N LEU A 395 -35.07 -22.17 5.74
CA LEU A 395 -36.03 -21.11 5.40
C LEU A 395 -37.32 -21.65 4.76
N ALA A 396 -37.38 -22.95 4.46
CA ALA A 396 -38.55 -23.64 3.95
C ALA A 396 -39.56 -23.92 5.08
#